data_7e519a8f3282f5e15e3d3ffea4548e76
#
_entry.id   7e519a8f3282f5e15e3d3ffea4548e76
#
_cell.length_a   1.000
_cell.length_b   1.000
_cell.length_c   1.000
_cell.angle_alpha   90.00
_cell.angle_beta   90.00
_cell.angle_gamma   90.00
#
_symmetry.space_group_name_H-M   'P 1'
#
loop_
_entity.id
_entity.type
_entity.pdbx_description
1 polymer ?
#
loop_
_entity_poly.entity_id
_entity_poly.type
_entity_poly.pdbx_seq_one_letter_code
_entity_poly.pdbx_strand_id
1 'polypeptide(L)'
;MTTFDKREEGFERQFAHDEELRFKATARRNKLLGMWAAKKLGLTGAEADAYAQEVIVADLEEAGDHDVFRKIRKDFDAKGVQESDHQIRRTMEELMTAAVAQIKAK
;
A
#
# COMPACT_ATOMS: atom_id res chain seq x y z
N MET A 1 26.46 -16.49 -4.68
CA MET A 1 25.49 -15.41 -4.94
C MET A 1 25.62 -14.94 -6.38
N THR A 2 24.52 -14.86 -7.08
CA THR A 2 24.54 -14.44 -8.48
C THR A 2 24.54 -12.91 -8.58
N THR A 3 24.92 -12.39 -9.74
CA THR A 3 24.91 -10.96 -10.00
C THR A 3 23.50 -10.40 -9.87
N PHE A 4 22.52 -11.19 -10.22
CA PHE A 4 21.11 -10.83 -10.13
C PHE A 4 20.72 -10.57 -8.67
N ASP A 5 21.09 -11.47 -7.76
CA ASP A 5 20.77 -11.32 -6.35
C ASP A 5 21.42 -10.07 -5.76
N LYS A 6 22.65 -9.79 -6.15
CA LYS A 6 23.36 -8.59 -5.71
C LYS A 6 22.67 -7.33 -6.18
N ARG A 7 22.13 -7.35 -7.38
CA ARG A 7 21.44 -6.19 -7.94
C ARG A 7 20.16 -5.90 -7.19
N GLU A 8 19.37 -6.94 -6.88
CA GLU A 8 18.15 -6.79 -6.10
C GLU A 8 18.45 -6.28 -4.70
N GLU A 9 19.44 -6.86 -4.07
CA GLU A 9 19.85 -6.48 -2.74
C GLU A 9 20.30 -5.02 -2.68
N GLY A 10 21.10 -4.60 -3.67
CA GLY A 10 21.55 -3.23 -3.76
C GLY A 10 20.40 -2.25 -3.99
N PHE A 11 19.44 -2.64 -4.79
CA PHE A 11 18.26 -1.85 -5.06
C PHE A 11 17.44 -1.63 -3.78
N GLU A 12 17.18 -2.68 -3.05
CA GLU A 12 16.43 -2.61 -1.81
C GLU A 12 17.14 -1.78 -0.76
N ARG A 13 18.46 -1.93 -0.63
CA ARG A 13 19.25 -1.14 0.28
C ARG A 13 19.19 0.35 -0.05
N GLN A 14 19.36 0.67 -1.32
CA GLN A 14 19.32 2.06 -1.74
C GLN A 14 17.95 2.67 -1.41
N PHE A 15 16.89 1.93 -1.66
CA PHE A 15 15.55 2.39 -1.38
C PHE A 15 15.32 2.54 0.13
N ALA A 16 15.84 1.60 0.92
CA ALA A 16 15.67 1.62 2.37
C ALA A 16 16.43 2.79 3.02
N HIS A 17 17.56 3.20 2.43
CA HIS A 17 18.35 4.31 2.95
C HIS A 17 17.81 5.68 2.55
N ASP A 18 17.01 5.74 1.50
CA ASP A 18 16.42 6.99 1.07
C ASP A 18 15.03 7.13 1.69
N GLU A 19 14.97 7.78 2.82
CA GLU A 19 13.73 7.96 3.57
C GLU A 19 12.67 8.70 2.77
N GLU A 20 13.07 9.64 1.94
CA GLU A 20 12.14 10.39 1.11
C GLU A 20 11.48 9.50 0.08
N LEU A 21 12.26 8.65 -0.60
CA LEU A 21 11.71 7.71 -1.57
C LEU A 21 10.80 6.68 -0.90
N ARG A 22 11.21 6.20 0.27
CA ARG A 22 10.36 5.27 1.03
C ARG A 22 9.04 5.91 1.41
N PHE A 23 9.09 7.14 1.87
CA PHE A 23 7.89 7.87 2.25
C PHE A 23 6.97 8.04 1.04
N LYS A 24 7.52 8.44 -0.09
CA LYS A 24 6.75 8.62 -1.32
C LYS A 24 6.14 7.31 -1.80
N ALA A 25 6.92 6.22 -1.75
CA ALA A 25 6.44 4.91 -2.17
C ALA A 25 5.32 4.42 -1.27
N THR A 26 5.49 4.59 0.05
CA THR A 26 4.47 4.18 1.01
C THR A 26 3.18 4.98 0.83
N ALA A 27 3.29 6.28 0.65
CA ALA A 27 2.12 7.13 0.40
C ALA A 27 1.42 6.73 -0.90
N ARG A 28 2.18 6.45 -1.94
CA ARG A 28 1.63 6.00 -3.20
C ARG A 28 0.95 4.64 -3.06
N ARG A 29 1.60 3.70 -2.35
CA ARG A 29 1.00 2.40 -2.07
C ARG A 29 -0.33 2.56 -1.35
N ASN A 30 -0.38 3.42 -0.34
CA ASN A 30 -1.58 3.61 0.44
C ASN A 30 -2.71 4.23 -0.38
N LYS A 31 -2.37 5.13 -1.29
CA LYS A 31 -3.37 5.69 -2.20
C LYS A 31 -3.93 4.61 -3.13
N LEU A 32 -3.06 3.81 -3.73
CA LEU A 32 -3.47 2.73 -4.63
C LEU A 32 -4.30 1.69 -3.87
N LEU A 33 -3.87 1.35 -2.67
CA LEU A 33 -4.57 0.38 -1.83
C LEU A 33 -5.93 0.92 -1.41
N GLY A 34 -6.00 2.20 -1.05
CA GLY A 34 -7.25 2.85 -0.70
C GLY A 34 -8.23 2.86 -1.85
N MET A 35 -7.76 3.11 -3.07
CA MET A 35 -8.62 3.07 -4.25
C MET A 35 -9.11 1.66 -4.54
N TRP A 36 -8.24 0.67 -4.39
CA TRP A 36 -8.62 -0.73 -4.54
C TRP A 36 -9.71 -1.11 -3.54
N ALA A 37 -9.50 -0.76 -2.27
CA ALA A 37 -10.46 -1.06 -1.22
C ALA A 37 -11.78 -0.31 -1.42
N ALA A 38 -11.70 0.96 -1.83
CA ALA A 38 -12.90 1.76 -2.11
C ALA A 38 -13.77 1.10 -3.17
N LYS A 39 -13.14 0.59 -4.22
CA LYS A 39 -13.86 -0.10 -5.28
C LYS A 39 -14.59 -1.33 -4.74
N LYS A 40 -13.94 -2.09 -3.86
CA LYS A 40 -14.57 -3.26 -3.23
C LYS A 40 -15.71 -2.85 -2.32
N LEU A 41 -15.61 -1.68 -1.70
CA LEU A 41 -16.64 -1.15 -0.82
C LEU A 41 -17.79 -0.47 -1.58
N GLY A 42 -17.68 -0.38 -2.89
CA GLY A 42 -18.71 0.26 -3.71
C GLY A 42 -18.64 1.77 -3.74
N LEU A 43 -17.52 2.34 -3.33
CA LEU A 43 -17.33 3.79 -3.34
C LEU A 43 -16.81 4.26 -4.69
N THR A 44 -17.25 5.44 -5.11
CA THR A 44 -16.83 6.02 -6.40
C THR A 44 -16.60 7.52 -6.25
N GLY A 45 -15.87 8.09 -7.20
CA GLY A 45 -15.64 9.53 -7.26
C GLY A 45 -15.03 10.10 -5.99
N ALA A 46 -15.64 11.16 -5.47
CA ALA A 46 -15.13 11.85 -4.29
C ALA A 46 -15.10 10.96 -3.04
N GLU A 47 -16.04 10.02 -2.93
CA GLU A 47 -16.08 9.10 -1.81
C GLU A 47 -14.89 8.15 -1.83
N ALA A 48 -14.51 7.66 -3.01
CA ALA A 48 -13.33 6.79 -3.15
C ALA A 48 -12.07 7.57 -2.82
N ASP A 49 -11.96 8.82 -3.29
CA ASP A 49 -10.80 9.67 -2.98
C ASP A 49 -10.70 9.92 -1.48
N ALA A 50 -11.82 10.20 -0.84
CA ALA A 50 -11.85 10.42 0.62
C ALA A 50 -11.42 9.17 1.37
N TYR A 51 -11.86 8.00 0.92
CA TYR A 51 -11.46 6.74 1.54
C TYR A 51 -9.95 6.51 1.41
N ALA A 52 -9.40 6.79 0.23
CA ALA A 52 -7.96 6.65 0.01
C ALA A 52 -7.18 7.57 0.97
N GLN A 53 -7.68 8.77 1.24
CA GLN A 53 -7.06 9.67 2.21
C GLN A 53 -7.10 9.08 3.62
N GLU A 54 -8.19 8.42 3.99
CA GLU A 54 -8.29 7.75 5.28
C GLU A 54 -7.24 6.65 5.44
N VAL A 55 -6.97 5.91 4.37
CA VAL A 55 -5.95 4.86 4.40
C VAL A 55 -4.55 5.47 4.58
N ILE A 56 -4.29 6.58 3.90
CA ILE A 56 -3.01 7.28 4.04
C ILE A 56 -2.83 7.75 5.48
N VAL A 57 -3.86 8.34 6.07
CA VAL A 57 -3.81 8.83 7.45
C VAL A 57 -3.64 7.68 8.44
N ALA A 58 -4.31 6.56 8.21
CA ALA A 58 -4.19 5.40 9.09
C ALA A 58 -2.76 4.91 9.20
N ASP A 59 -1.99 4.98 8.11
CA ASP A 59 -0.61 4.54 8.09
C ASP A 59 0.31 5.44 8.93
N LEU A 60 -0.12 6.63 9.26
CA LEU A 60 0.67 7.55 10.07
C LEU A 60 0.52 7.31 11.58
N GLU A 61 -0.42 6.46 11.99
CA GLU A 61 -0.70 6.25 13.41
C GLU A 61 0.38 5.44 14.13
N GLU A 62 0.98 4.46 13.45
CA GLU A 62 2.14 3.75 14.02
C GLU A 62 3.05 3.25 12.92
N ALA A 63 4.26 2.83 13.30
CA ALA A 63 5.23 2.32 12.35
C ALA A 63 4.78 1.01 11.74
N GLY A 64 5.07 0.79 10.47
CA GLY A 64 4.71 -0.41 9.75
C GLY A 64 3.35 -0.29 9.09
N ASP A 65 2.89 -1.37 8.48
CA ASP A 65 1.67 -1.36 7.68
C ASP A 65 0.49 -2.10 8.34
N HIS A 66 0.64 -2.47 9.60
CA HIS A 66 -0.39 -3.22 10.30
C HIS A 66 -1.67 -2.42 10.51
N ASP A 67 -1.53 -1.11 10.76
CA ASP A 67 -2.69 -0.22 10.93
C ASP A 67 -3.51 -0.11 9.65
N VAL A 68 -2.84 -0.08 8.51
CA VAL A 68 -3.50 -0.03 7.21
C VAL A 68 -4.30 -1.31 6.99
N PHE A 69 -3.69 -2.45 7.29
CA PHE A 69 -4.37 -3.74 7.20
C PHE A 69 -5.62 -3.78 8.08
N ARG A 70 -5.49 -3.37 9.34
CA ARG A 70 -6.61 -3.39 10.29
C ARG A 70 -7.76 -2.50 9.83
N LYS A 71 -7.43 -1.33 9.29
CA LYS A 71 -8.47 -0.43 8.79
C LYS A 71 -9.26 -1.08 7.68
N ILE A 72 -8.57 -1.65 6.70
CA ILE A 72 -9.24 -2.27 5.56
C ILE A 72 -10.05 -3.48 6.00
N ARG A 73 -9.49 -4.32 6.89
CA ARG A 73 -10.19 -5.48 7.44
C ARG A 73 -11.49 -5.06 8.11
N LYS A 74 -11.41 -4.04 8.95
CA LYS A 74 -12.57 -3.52 9.67
C LYS A 74 -13.63 -3.01 8.71
N ASP A 75 -13.24 -2.23 7.73
CA ASP A 75 -14.18 -1.63 6.79
C ASP A 75 -14.82 -2.69 5.88
N PHE A 76 -14.05 -3.68 5.44
CA PHE A 76 -14.59 -4.78 4.66
C PHE A 76 -15.60 -5.59 5.46
N ASP A 77 -15.28 -5.89 6.72
CA ASP A 77 -16.19 -6.64 7.58
C ASP A 77 -17.49 -5.87 7.81
N ALA A 78 -17.40 -4.56 8.01
CA ALA A 78 -18.58 -3.73 8.23
C ALA A 78 -19.51 -3.69 7.02
N LYS A 79 -18.94 -3.81 5.81
CA LYS A 79 -19.71 -3.77 4.57
C LYS A 79 -20.03 -5.15 4.01
N GLY A 80 -19.57 -6.20 4.66
CA GLY A 80 -19.78 -7.56 4.18
C GLY A 80 -18.96 -7.92 2.96
N VAL A 81 -17.84 -7.24 2.72
CA VAL A 81 -16.95 -7.57 1.62
C VAL A 81 -16.15 -8.80 1.99
N GLN A 82 -16.22 -9.82 1.14
CA GLN A 82 -15.56 -11.09 1.43
C GLN A 82 -14.17 -11.14 0.77
N GLU A 83 -13.18 -10.67 1.51
CA GLU A 83 -11.79 -10.79 1.13
C GLU A 83 -11.04 -11.37 2.31
N SER A 84 -10.16 -12.35 2.05
CA SER A 84 -9.38 -12.96 3.11
C SER A 84 -8.24 -12.04 3.56
N ASP A 85 -7.74 -12.28 4.76
CA ASP A 85 -6.57 -11.57 5.26
C ASP A 85 -5.38 -11.75 4.33
N HIS A 86 -5.21 -12.98 3.83
CA HIS A 86 -4.14 -13.29 2.89
C HIS A 86 -4.24 -12.45 1.62
N GLN A 87 -5.45 -12.31 1.08
CA GLN A 87 -5.67 -11.54 -0.14
C GLN A 87 -5.39 -10.05 0.08
N ILE A 88 -5.81 -9.52 1.22
CA ILE A 88 -5.55 -8.13 1.55
C ILE A 88 -4.04 -7.89 1.65
N ARG A 89 -3.32 -8.75 2.35
CA ARG A 89 -1.87 -8.60 2.50
C ARG A 89 -1.13 -8.78 1.19
N ARG A 90 -1.57 -9.72 0.37
CA ARG A 90 -0.98 -9.91 -0.96
C ARG A 90 -1.16 -8.67 -1.83
N THR A 91 -2.34 -8.08 -1.79
CA THR A 91 -2.61 -6.85 -2.54
C THR A 91 -1.72 -5.72 -2.05
N MET A 92 -1.52 -5.62 -0.74
CA MET A 92 -0.61 -4.63 -0.18
C MET A 92 0.81 -4.78 -0.72
N GLU A 93 1.30 -6.01 -0.81
CA GLU A 93 2.63 -6.28 -1.35
C GLU A 93 2.72 -5.96 -2.84
N GLU A 94 1.72 -6.37 -3.61
CA GLU A 94 1.68 -6.10 -5.04
C GLU A 94 1.64 -4.60 -5.33
N LEU A 95 0.85 -3.86 -4.56
CA LEU A 95 0.74 -2.43 -4.75
C LEU A 95 1.98 -1.69 -4.27
N MET A 96 2.70 -2.22 -3.30
CA MET A 96 3.99 -1.63 -2.92
C MET A 96 4.99 -1.76 -4.07
N THR A 97 5.03 -2.92 -4.71
CA THR A 97 5.89 -3.12 -5.89
C THR A 97 5.53 -2.13 -7.00
N ALA A 98 4.24 -1.97 -7.26
CA ALA A 98 3.77 -1.02 -8.28
C ALA A 98 4.13 0.42 -7.90
N ALA A 99 3.95 0.78 -6.63
CA ALA A 99 4.26 2.12 -6.14
C ALA A 99 5.74 2.46 -6.31
N VAL A 100 6.61 1.52 -5.96
CA VAL A 100 8.05 1.70 -6.12
C VAL A 100 8.39 1.93 -7.59
N ALA A 101 7.83 1.12 -8.47
CA ALA A 101 8.07 1.25 -9.91
C ALA A 101 7.60 2.61 -10.43
N GLN A 102 6.44 3.08 -9.99
CA GLN A 102 5.90 4.37 -10.41
C GLN A 102 6.78 5.53 -9.96
N ILE A 103 7.29 5.47 -8.75
CA ILE A 103 8.15 6.53 -8.22
C ILE A 103 9.49 6.57 -8.95
N LYS A 104 10.04 5.41 -9.26
CA LYS A 104 11.31 5.33 -9.97
C LYS A 104 11.22 5.69 -11.46
N ALA A 105 10.04 5.58 -12.03
CA ALA A 105 9.84 5.90 -13.46
C ALA A 105 9.93 7.39 -13.75
N LYS A 106 9.96 8.22 -12.72
CA LYS A 106 10.03 9.67 -12.91
C LYS A 106 11.49 10.17 -12.89
#